data_9f6a2d6b715b2b40b17235487e7e5c39
#
_entry.id   9f6a2d6b715b2b40b17235487e7e5c39
#
_cell.length_a   1.000
_cell.length_b   1.000
_cell.length_c   1.000
_cell.angle_alpha   90.00
_cell.angle_beta   90.00
_cell.angle_gamma   90.00
#
_symmetry.space_group_name_H-M   'P 1'
#
loop_
_entity.id
_entity.type
_entity.pdbx_description
1 polymer ?
#
loop_
_entity_poly.entity_id
_entity_poly.type
_entity_poly.pdbx_seq_one_letter_code
_entity_poly.pdbx_strand_id
1 'polypeptide(L)'
;MKKLSKIVALLLAGALTMLLFTACGGGGGGPTEEQKVLAKISQEKGVQVTNDAELRAVAERNLNDDRKELDANFKIAGYFTAFNFHSEKVGNDRVITITARYDYKDTLLNIVLDKIYNYEDYNASVKQDGNWSNIGVVVQSNNEQSYIGISIRIKK
;
A
#
# COMPACT_ATOMS: atom_id res chain seq x y z
N MET A 1 -13.68 36.28 -7.44
CA MET A 1 -14.56 35.29 -6.79
C MET A 1 -14.35 33.83 -7.24
N LYS A 2 -13.97 33.56 -8.48
CA LYS A 2 -13.73 32.16 -8.96
C LYS A 2 -12.52 31.43 -8.33
N LYS A 3 -11.54 32.14 -7.77
CA LYS A 3 -10.36 31.55 -7.14
C LYS A 3 -10.61 31.07 -5.68
N LEU A 4 -11.49 31.76 -4.95
CA LEU A 4 -11.86 31.37 -3.60
C LEU A 4 -12.71 30.07 -3.57
N SER A 5 -13.58 29.87 -4.55
CA SER A 5 -14.43 28.66 -4.62
C SER A 5 -13.61 27.39 -4.89
N LYS A 6 -12.50 27.51 -5.61
CA LYS A 6 -11.59 26.37 -5.87
C LYS A 6 -10.79 25.97 -4.62
N ILE A 7 -10.37 26.96 -3.81
CA ILE A 7 -9.65 26.72 -2.57
C ILE A 7 -10.58 26.12 -1.52
N VAL A 8 -11.81 26.61 -1.42
CA VAL A 8 -12.84 26.06 -0.51
C VAL A 8 -13.24 24.63 -0.93
N ALA A 9 -13.36 24.36 -2.23
CA ALA A 9 -13.64 23.00 -2.74
C ALA A 9 -12.48 22.02 -2.44
N LEU A 10 -11.24 22.48 -2.54
CA LEU A 10 -10.06 21.66 -2.20
C LEU A 10 -9.97 21.39 -0.69
N LEU A 11 -10.29 22.37 0.15
CA LEU A 11 -10.33 22.21 1.61
C LEU A 11 -11.48 21.31 2.07
N LEU A 12 -12.66 21.42 1.41
CA LEU A 12 -13.80 20.54 1.69
C LEU A 12 -13.56 19.11 1.21
N ALA A 13 -12.91 18.90 0.08
CA ALA A 13 -12.52 17.57 -0.38
C ALA A 13 -11.50 16.92 0.55
N GLY A 14 -10.52 17.70 1.05
CA GLY A 14 -9.54 17.20 2.04
C GLY A 14 -10.17 16.87 3.39
N ALA A 15 -11.15 17.62 3.87
CA ALA A 15 -11.85 17.35 5.12
C ALA A 15 -12.81 16.16 5.01
N LEU A 16 -13.47 15.97 3.86
CA LEU A 16 -14.35 14.82 3.59
C LEU A 16 -13.58 13.51 3.47
N THR A 17 -12.36 13.55 2.93
CA THR A 17 -11.50 12.35 2.86
C THR A 17 -11.06 11.88 4.23
N MET A 18 -10.80 12.80 5.18
CA MET A 18 -10.48 12.40 6.57
C MET A 18 -11.67 11.78 7.30
N LEU A 19 -12.91 12.17 6.99
CA LEU A 19 -14.10 11.63 7.66
C LEU A 19 -14.49 10.23 7.16
N LEU A 20 -14.13 9.86 5.93
CA LEU A 20 -14.41 8.52 5.40
C LEU A 20 -13.48 7.45 5.99
N PHE A 21 -12.32 7.83 6.53
CA PHE A 21 -11.38 6.91 7.16
C PHE A 21 -11.75 6.56 8.62
N THR A 22 -12.67 7.28 9.24
CA THR A 22 -13.08 7.04 10.63
C THR A 22 -14.24 6.05 10.79
N ALA A 23 -14.84 5.57 9.70
CA ALA A 23 -16.08 4.77 9.74
C ALA A 23 -15.88 3.26 9.87
N CYS A 24 -14.65 2.76 9.99
CA CYS A 24 -14.42 1.32 10.14
C CYS A 24 -13.46 1.03 11.30
N GLY A 25 -14.00 0.93 12.51
CA GLY A 25 -13.27 0.45 13.68
C GLY A 25 -13.42 1.35 14.90
N GLY A 26 -14.25 0.95 15.84
CA GLY A 26 -14.48 1.66 17.09
C GLY A 26 -13.21 1.78 17.93
N GLY A 27 -13.01 2.96 18.51
CA GLY A 27 -11.97 3.25 19.49
C GLY A 27 -11.16 4.49 19.11
N GLY A 28 -11.26 5.55 19.91
CA GLY A 28 -10.60 6.85 19.71
C GLY A 28 -9.09 6.73 19.53
N GLY A 29 -8.65 6.79 18.29
CA GLY A 29 -7.25 6.77 17.88
C GLY A 29 -7.11 7.44 16.53
N GLY A 30 -5.96 8.07 16.28
CA GLY A 30 -5.62 8.64 14.97
C GLY A 30 -5.69 7.62 13.82
N PRO A 31 -5.43 8.04 12.58
CA PRO A 31 -5.46 7.15 11.43
C PRO A 31 -4.55 5.95 11.65
N THR A 32 -5.02 4.76 11.25
CA THR A 32 -4.19 3.54 11.29
C THR A 32 -3.00 3.67 10.35
N GLU A 33 -1.96 2.87 10.53
CA GLU A 33 -0.80 2.88 9.62
C GLU A 33 -1.21 2.54 8.18
N GLU A 34 -2.16 1.61 7.99
CA GLU A 34 -2.71 1.31 6.66
C GLU A 34 -3.35 2.56 6.02
N GLN A 35 -4.09 3.34 6.80
CA GLN A 35 -4.70 4.59 6.32
C GLN A 35 -3.67 5.64 5.95
N LYS A 36 -2.59 5.77 6.71
CA LYS A 36 -1.48 6.68 6.37
C LYS A 36 -0.80 6.28 5.06
N VAL A 37 -0.56 4.99 4.86
CA VAL A 37 0.01 4.45 3.62
C VAL A 37 -0.92 4.73 2.43
N LEU A 38 -2.22 4.46 2.57
CA LEU A 38 -3.21 4.74 1.52
C LEU A 38 -3.32 6.23 1.18
N ALA A 39 -3.30 7.09 2.20
CA ALA A 39 -3.30 8.54 2.02
C ALA A 39 -2.06 9.01 1.25
N LYS A 40 -0.89 8.48 1.57
CA LYS A 40 0.36 8.76 0.85
C LYS A 40 0.29 8.32 -0.61
N ILE A 41 -0.17 7.09 -0.87
CA ILE A 41 -0.36 6.57 -2.23
C ILE A 41 -1.34 7.46 -3.02
N SER A 42 -2.46 7.85 -2.40
CA SER A 42 -3.45 8.74 -3.02
C SER A 42 -2.84 10.09 -3.40
N GLN A 43 -2.03 10.66 -2.52
CA GLN A 43 -1.35 11.93 -2.76
C GLN A 43 -0.33 11.82 -3.91
N GLU A 44 0.50 10.79 -3.92
CA GLU A 44 1.53 10.58 -4.94
C GLU A 44 0.95 10.32 -6.33
N LYS A 45 -0.17 9.62 -6.40
CA LYS A 45 -0.83 9.25 -7.66
C LYS A 45 -1.84 10.28 -8.14
N GLY A 46 -2.26 11.22 -7.30
CA GLY A 46 -3.28 12.20 -7.62
C GLY A 46 -4.68 11.60 -7.80
N VAL A 47 -4.89 10.36 -7.35
CA VAL A 47 -6.18 9.65 -7.37
C VAL A 47 -6.46 9.08 -5.99
N GLN A 48 -7.73 9.05 -5.61
CA GLN A 48 -8.13 8.42 -4.36
C GLN A 48 -8.02 6.91 -4.49
N VAL A 49 -7.24 6.27 -3.64
CA VAL A 49 -7.19 4.82 -3.52
C VAL A 49 -7.95 4.34 -2.30
N THR A 50 -8.56 3.18 -2.41
CA THR A 50 -9.28 2.52 -1.34
C THR A 50 -8.62 1.19 -1.01
N ASN A 51 -8.71 0.77 0.24
CA ASN A 51 -8.22 -0.54 0.65
C ASN A 51 -9.21 -1.61 0.21
N ASP A 52 -8.94 -2.27 -0.91
CA ASP A 52 -9.75 -3.37 -1.42
C ASP A 52 -9.60 -4.60 -0.52
N ALA A 53 -10.72 -5.15 -0.04
CA ALA A 53 -10.71 -6.23 0.94
C ALA A 53 -10.11 -7.54 0.40
N GLU A 54 -10.34 -7.85 -0.88
CA GLU A 54 -9.78 -9.04 -1.53
C GLU A 54 -8.26 -8.90 -1.69
N LEU A 55 -7.81 -7.76 -2.20
CA LEU A 55 -6.38 -7.47 -2.38
C LEU A 55 -5.66 -7.36 -1.04
N ARG A 56 -6.33 -6.79 -0.02
CA ARG A 56 -5.78 -6.76 1.34
C ARG A 56 -5.57 -8.16 1.91
N ALA A 57 -6.52 -9.07 1.69
CA ALA A 57 -6.38 -10.46 2.14
C ALA A 57 -5.23 -11.20 1.41
N VAL A 58 -5.03 -10.91 0.12
CA VAL A 58 -3.87 -11.42 -0.64
C VAL A 58 -2.56 -10.87 -0.06
N ALA A 59 -2.49 -9.57 0.20
CA ALA A 59 -1.32 -8.94 0.80
C ALA A 59 -1.02 -9.53 2.18
N GLU A 60 -2.04 -9.74 3.01
CA GLU A 60 -1.90 -10.30 4.36
C GLU A 60 -1.39 -11.74 4.35
N ARG A 61 -1.91 -12.58 3.47
CA ARG A 61 -1.45 -13.96 3.31
C ARG A 61 0.04 -14.00 2.93
N ASN A 62 0.41 -13.29 1.87
CA ASN A 62 1.80 -13.25 1.41
C ASN A 62 2.74 -12.67 2.46
N LEU A 63 2.31 -11.64 3.18
CA LEU A 63 3.10 -11.07 4.27
C LEU A 63 3.33 -12.06 5.41
N ASN A 64 2.31 -12.81 5.79
CA ASN A 64 2.44 -13.83 6.85
C ASN A 64 3.42 -14.94 6.46
N ASP A 65 3.41 -15.35 5.20
CA ASP A 65 4.31 -16.37 4.66
C ASP A 65 5.76 -15.86 4.65
N ASP A 66 5.97 -14.59 4.32
CA ASP A 66 7.30 -14.00 4.12
C ASP A 66 7.97 -13.50 5.39
N ARG A 67 7.26 -13.30 6.49
CA ARG A 67 7.80 -12.62 7.69
C ARG A 67 9.13 -13.17 8.18
N LYS A 68 9.29 -14.49 8.23
CA LYS A 68 10.54 -15.12 8.67
C LYS A 68 11.70 -14.83 7.75
N GLU A 69 11.43 -14.82 6.44
CA GLU A 69 12.42 -14.54 5.42
C GLU A 69 12.83 -13.06 5.44
N LEU A 70 11.86 -12.15 5.56
CA LEU A 70 12.12 -10.71 5.70
C LEU A 70 13.03 -10.41 6.90
N ASP A 71 12.83 -11.07 8.03
CA ASP A 71 13.69 -10.92 9.21
C ASP A 71 15.08 -11.48 8.98
N ALA A 72 15.20 -12.64 8.33
CA ALA A 72 16.48 -13.25 8.01
C ALA A 72 17.28 -12.39 7.02
N ASN A 73 16.66 -11.93 5.96
CA ASN A 73 17.28 -11.06 4.96
C ASN A 73 17.72 -9.72 5.56
N PHE A 74 16.91 -9.14 6.43
CA PHE A 74 17.26 -7.89 7.12
C PHE A 74 18.52 -8.04 7.98
N LYS A 75 18.68 -9.16 8.68
CA LYS A 75 19.87 -9.43 9.52
C LYS A 75 21.16 -9.57 8.71
N ILE A 76 21.05 -10.07 7.48
CA ILE A 76 22.22 -10.35 6.61
C ILE A 76 22.58 -9.14 5.75
N ALA A 77 21.63 -8.51 5.11
CA ALA A 77 21.87 -7.53 4.06
C ALA A 77 21.15 -6.18 4.28
N GLY A 78 20.35 -6.06 5.35
CA GLY A 78 19.65 -4.84 5.72
C GLY A 78 18.39 -4.56 4.88
N TYR A 79 17.89 -3.34 4.98
CA TYR A 79 16.60 -2.92 4.41
C TYR A 79 16.52 -3.05 2.88
N PHE A 80 17.61 -2.92 2.16
CA PHE A 80 17.59 -2.94 0.69
C PHE A 80 17.20 -4.29 0.08
N THR A 81 17.26 -5.35 0.85
CA THR A 81 16.93 -6.71 0.41
C THR A 81 15.80 -7.34 1.21
N ALA A 82 15.26 -6.64 2.21
CA ALA A 82 14.16 -7.12 3.02
C ALA A 82 12.81 -6.84 2.35
N PHE A 83 12.64 -7.32 1.12
CA PHE A 83 11.36 -7.33 0.40
C PHE A 83 11.26 -8.57 -0.50
N ASN A 84 10.02 -9.05 -0.69
CA ASN A 84 9.69 -10.13 -1.61
C ASN A 84 8.59 -9.69 -2.58
N PHE A 85 8.56 -10.32 -3.75
CA PHE A 85 7.49 -10.14 -4.73
C PHE A 85 6.75 -11.45 -4.98
N HIS A 86 5.42 -11.33 -5.09
CA HIS A 86 4.54 -12.41 -5.52
C HIS A 86 3.73 -11.97 -6.73
N SER A 87 3.53 -12.88 -7.67
CA SER A 87 2.71 -12.69 -8.84
C SER A 87 1.76 -13.86 -8.96
N GLU A 88 0.47 -13.63 -8.74
CA GLU A 88 -0.54 -14.67 -8.75
C GLU A 88 -1.70 -14.32 -9.67
N LYS A 89 -2.35 -15.35 -10.23
CA LYS A 89 -3.54 -15.18 -11.04
C LYS A 89 -4.76 -15.25 -10.15
N VAL A 90 -5.61 -14.22 -10.22
CA VAL A 90 -6.88 -14.13 -9.49
C VAL A 90 -8.01 -13.93 -10.51
N GLY A 91 -8.72 -14.99 -10.83
CA GLY A 91 -9.68 -14.98 -11.94
C GLY A 91 -8.98 -14.78 -13.29
N ASN A 92 -9.37 -13.76 -14.03
CA ASN A 92 -8.72 -13.37 -15.29
C ASN A 92 -7.60 -12.35 -15.09
N ASP A 93 -7.53 -11.73 -13.92
CA ASP A 93 -6.56 -10.70 -13.59
C ASP A 93 -5.28 -11.31 -13.00
N ARG A 94 -4.24 -10.49 -12.90
CA ARG A 94 -3.02 -10.80 -12.16
C ARG A 94 -2.89 -9.85 -10.97
N VAL A 95 -2.51 -10.39 -9.84
CA VAL A 95 -2.22 -9.61 -8.63
C VAL A 95 -0.73 -9.67 -8.36
N ILE A 96 -0.12 -8.51 -8.26
CA ILE A 96 1.27 -8.34 -7.87
C ILE A 96 1.30 -7.86 -6.42
N THR A 97 2.01 -8.59 -5.57
CA THR A 97 2.18 -8.22 -4.17
C THR A 97 3.66 -7.98 -3.88
N ILE A 98 3.95 -6.89 -3.18
CA ILE A 98 5.22 -6.68 -2.50
C ILE A 98 5.02 -6.83 -1.01
N THR A 99 5.92 -7.54 -0.35
CA THR A 99 6.02 -7.60 1.09
C THR A 99 7.36 -7.06 1.53
N ALA A 100 7.39 -6.31 2.61
CA ALA A 100 8.61 -5.68 3.09
C ALA A 100 8.58 -5.43 4.60
N ARG A 101 9.77 -5.35 5.18
CA ARG A 101 9.98 -4.71 6.46
C ARG A 101 10.20 -3.23 6.24
N TYR A 102 9.49 -2.33 6.92
CA TYR A 102 9.63 -0.88 6.72
C TYR A 102 9.79 -0.06 8.02
N ASP A 103 9.55 -0.65 9.18
CA ASP A 103 9.79 -0.11 10.51
C ASP A 103 9.29 1.33 10.71
N TYR A 104 8.11 1.65 10.17
CA TYR A 104 7.46 2.98 10.19
C TYR A 104 8.31 4.12 9.61
N LYS A 105 9.30 3.83 8.78
CA LYS A 105 10.18 4.83 8.17
C LYS A 105 9.67 5.24 6.79
N ASP A 106 9.35 6.52 6.62
CA ASP A 106 8.88 7.05 5.33
C ASP A 106 9.85 6.80 4.18
N THR A 107 11.14 6.84 4.44
CA THR A 107 12.17 6.54 3.43
C THR A 107 12.07 5.10 2.94
N LEU A 108 11.80 4.14 3.83
CA LEU A 108 11.61 2.75 3.47
C LEU A 108 10.29 2.53 2.77
N LEU A 109 9.22 3.19 3.22
CA LEU A 109 7.94 3.16 2.52
C LEU A 109 8.08 3.67 1.08
N ASN A 110 8.80 4.77 0.86
CA ASN A 110 9.06 5.28 -0.48
C ASN A 110 9.78 4.25 -1.36
N ILE A 111 10.77 3.54 -0.82
CA ILE A 111 11.46 2.48 -1.54
C ILE A 111 10.50 1.34 -1.91
N VAL A 112 9.65 0.90 -0.98
CA VAL A 112 8.65 -0.14 -1.24
C VAL A 112 7.67 0.29 -2.32
N LEU A 113 7.17 1.52 -2.25
CA LEU A 113 6.26 2.07 -3.24
C LEU A 113 6.92 2.19 -4.62
N ASP A 114 8.15 2.70 -4.69
CA ASP A 114 8.90 2.77 -5.94
C ASP A 114 9.10 1.38 -6.56
N LYS A 115 9.43 0.39 -5.75
CA LYS A 115 9.62 -0.98 -6.19
C LYS A 115 8.36 -1.59 -6.79
N ILE A 116 7.20 -1.47 -6.11
CA ILE A 116 5.97 -2.06 -6.65
C ILE A 116 5.46 -1.29 -7.86
N TYR A 117 5.61 0.04 -7.90
CA TYR A 117 5.18 0.85 -9.04
C TYR A 117 5.98 0.59 -10.31
N ASN A 118 7.24 0.25 -10.16
CA ASN A 118 8.13 -0.07 -11.27
C ASN A 118 8.28 -1.58 -11.51
N TYR A 119 7.46 -2.40 -10.85
CA TYR A 119 7.51 -3.84 -11.06
C TYR A 119 7.13 -4.18 -12.51
N GLU A 120 8.00 -4.97 -13.14
CA GLU A 120 7.81 -5.50 -14.48
C GLU A 120 8.41 -6.90 -14.55
N ASP A 121 7.63 -7.83 -15.06
CA ASP A 121 8.09 -9.16 -15.42
C ASP A 121 7.60 -9.53 -16.81
N TYR A 122 7.93 -10.73 -17.29
CA TYR A 122 7.54 -11.22 -18.61
C TYR A 122 6.01 -11.23 -18.84
N ASN A 123 5.22 -11.29 -17.78
CA ASN A 123 3.76 -11.48 -17.83
C ASN A 123 2.97 -10.24 -17.40
N ALA A 124 3.59 -9.26 -16.75
CA ALA A 124 2.88 -8.17 -16.11
C ALA A 124 3.75 -6.93 -15.88
N SER A 125 3.17 -5.76 -16.08
CA SER A 125 3.80 -4.48 -15.75
C SER A 125 2.83 -3.64 -14.91
N VAL A 126 3.19 -3.40 -13.65
CA VAL A 126 2.38 -2.57 -12.77
C VAL A 126 2.34 -1.12 -13.25
N LYS A 127 3.44 -0.65 -13.83
CA LYS A 127 3.55 0.72 -14.36
C LYS A 127 2.59 0.98 -15.53
N GLN A 128 2.39 -0.02 -16.40
CA GLN A 128 1.58 0.13 -17.60
C GLN A 128 0.13 -0.29 -17.37
N ASP A 129 -0.08 -1.39 -16.66
CA ASP A 129 -1.34 -2.11 -16.60
C ASP A 129 -2.00 -2.07 -15.21
N GLY A 130 -1.33 -1.49 -14.21
CA GLY A 130 -1.80 -1.49 -12.83
C GLY A 130 -3.08 -0.68 -12.61
N ASN A 131 -4.02 -1.22 -11.87
CA ASN A 131 -5.21 -0.50 -11.40
C ASN A 131 -4.92 0.23 -10.09
N TRP A 132 -4.68 1.51 -10.17
CA TRP A 132 -4.29 2.32 -9.04
C TRP A 132 -5.43 2.77 -8.12
N SER A 133 -6.69 2.59 -8.52
CA SER A 133 -7.85 2.95 -7.70
C SER A 133 -8.16 1.89 -6.64
N ASN A 134 -7.83 0.63 -6.93
CA ASN A 134 -8.06 -0.50 -6.03
C ASN A 134 -6.73 -1.17 -5.70
N ILE A 135 -6.33 -1.05 -4.46
CA ILE A 135 -5.10 -1.66 -3.96
C ILE A 135 -5.37 -2.25 -2.57
N GLY A 136 -4.68 -3.29 -2.22
CA GLY A 136 -4.73 -3.89 -0.90
C GLY A 136 -3.49 -3.52 -0.12
N VAL A 137 -3.66 -2.92 1.05
CA VAL A 137 -2.56 -2.60 1.96
C VAL A 137 -2.83 -3.27 3.31
N VAL A 138 -1.84 -3.95 3.83
CA VAL A 138 -1.82 -4.48 5.19
C VAL A 138 -0.55 -4.05 5.89
N VAL A 139 -0.68 -3.61 7.12
CA VAL A 139 0.43 -3.31 8.01
C VAL A 139 0.32 -4.17 9.25
N GLN A 140 1.38 -4.88 9.58
CA GLN A 140 1.49 -5.66 10.80
C GLN A 140 2.71 -5.19 11.57
N SER A 141 2.56 -5.05 12.87
CA SER A 141 3.64 -4.61 13.75
C SER A 141 3.71 -5.43 15.02
N ASN A 142 4.89 -5.54 15.54
CA ASN A 142 5.17 -5.89 16.91
C ASN A 142 5.83 -4.69 17.59
N ASN A 143 6.25 -4.81 18.83
CA ASN A 143 6.79 -3.69 19.61
C ASN A 143 8.07 -3.08 19.02
N GLU A 144 8.76 -3.74 18.11
CA GLU A 144 10.07 -3.34 17.62
C GLU A 144 10.11 -3.16 16.09
N GLN A 145 9.19 -3.79 15.36
CA GLN A 145 9.29 -3.93 13.92
C GLN A 145 7.92 -3.76 13.28
N SER A 146 7.90 -3.24 12.06
CA SER A 146 6.70 -3.23 11.24
C SER A 146 6.95 -3.76 9.84
N TYR A 147 5.94 -4.41 9.33
CA TYR A 147 5.92 -5.05 8.03
C TYR A 147 4.74 -4.53 7.24
N ILE A 148 4.93 -4.44 5.94
CA ILE A 148 3.90 -3.99 5.01
C ILE A 148 3.73 -5.00 3.89
N GLY A 149 2.49 -5.25 3.50
CA GLY A 149 2.13 -5.93 2.27
C GLY A 149 1.28 -5.00 1.41
N ILE A 150 1.60 -4.89 0.13
CA ILE A 150 0.84 -4.11 -0.84
C ILE A 150 0.55 -4.98 -2.04
N SER A 151 -0.74 -5.12 -2.38
CA SER A 151 -1.19 -5.86 -3.56
C SER A 151 -1.85 -4.93 -4.56
N ILE A 152 -1.48 -5.04 -5.83
CA ILE A 152 -2.04 -4.27 -6.94
C ILE A 152 -2.61 -5.24 -7.97
N ARG A 153 -3.82 -4.95 -8.45
CA ARG A 153 -4.47 -5.73 -9.50
C ARG A 153 -4.11 -5.19 -10.88
N ILE A 154 -3.69 -6.09 -11.74
CA ILE A 154 -3.45 -5.84 -13.15
C ILE A 154 -4.58 -6.53 -13.92
N LYS A 155 -5.38 -5.74 -14.63
CA LYS A 155 -6.42 -6.24 -15.52
C LYS A 155 -5.79 -6.70 -16.83
N LYS A 156 -6.20 -7.88 -17.31
CA LYS A 156 -5.86 -8.39 -18.65
C LYS A 156 -7.07 -8.42 -19.54
#